data_49ad98c2f53c401030e10d6bbb9e59fc
#
_entry.id   49ad98c2f53c401030e10d6bbb9e59fc
#
_cell.length_a   1.000
_cell.length_b   1.000
_cell.length_c   1.000
_cell.angle_alpha   90.00
_cell.angle_beta   90.00
_cell.angle_gamma   90.00
#
_symmetry.space_group_name_H-M   'P 1'
#
loop_
_entity.id
_entity.type
_entity.pdbx_description
1 polymer ?
#
loop_
_entity_poly.entity_id
_entity_poly.type
_entity_poly.pdbx_seq_one_letter_code
_entity_poly.pdbx_strand_id
1 'polypeptide(L)'
;FSFHEMKSDLVLPNGARFYNDHTHPEYSTPECRRLLDVLAHDRAGERIAQRAAERRNHALGGPHVQLYKNNTDFHGHSYGCHDNYLVSRSIPFSSLTAGLLPFLVSRQIIAGAGKVGVEGQESGFVPGQYQLSQRADFMETDLSVDTMHNRPILNTRDEPHADREKYRRLHLIIGDANMCEY
;
A
#
# COMPACT_ATOMS: atom_id res chain seq x y z
N PHE A 1 -15.66 -18.93 14.45
CA PHE A 1 -14.67 -17.85 14.59
C PHE A 1 -15.44 -16.56 14.82
N SER A 2 -15.15 -15.84 15.91
CA SER A 2 -15.77 -14.54 16.15
C SER A 2 -15.09 -13.48 15.25
N PHE A 3 -15.80 -12.38 14.95
CA PHE A 3 -15.25 -11.26 14.17
C PHE A 3 -13.99 -10.65 14.83
N HIS A 4 -13.87 -10.77 16.17
CA HIS A 4 -12.68 -10.36 16.93
C HIS A 4 -11.47 -11.28 16.71
N GLU A 5 -11.68 -12.57 16.49
CA GLU A 5 -10.58 -13.52 16.21
C GLU A 5 -10.01 -13.37 14.80
N MET A 6 -10.77 -12.79 13.87
CA MET A 6 -10.31 -12.50 12.52
C MET A 6 -9.46 -11.21 12.41
N LYS A 7 -9.53 -10.33 13.41
CA LYS A 7 -8.69 -9.13 13.52
C LYS A 7 -7.49 -9.40 14.43
N SER A 8 -6.56 -10.24 14.00
CA SER A 8 -5.28 -10.33 14.68
C SER A 8 -4.42 -9.12 14.31
N ASP A 9 -4.02 -8.36 15.30
CA ASP A 9 -3.17 -7.18 15.17
C ASP A 9 -1.97 -7.35 16.10
N LEU A 10 -0.82 -7.62 15.52
CA LEU A 10 0.42 -7.85 16.25
C LEU A 10 1.33 -6.63 16.11
N VAL A 11 1.63 -6.00 17.22
CA VAL A 11 2.74 -5.05 17.31
C VAL A 11 4.03 -5.84 17.53
N LEU A 12 4.97 -5.67 16.63
CA LEU A 12 6.25 -6.39 16.65
C LEU A 12 7.27 -5.63 17.52
N PRO A 13 8.31 -6.32 18.02
CA PRO A 13 9.34 -5.70 18.89
C PRO A 13 10.07 -4.50 18.27
N ASN A 14 10.10 -4.39 16.94
CA ASN A 14 10.70 -3.28 16.21
C ASN A 14 9.73 -2.10 15.99
N GLY A 15 8.50 -2.16 16.52
CA GLY A 15 7.46 -1.16 16.30
C GLY A 15 6.65 -1.32 15.02
N ALA A 16 6.96 -2.30 14.19
CA ALA A 16 6.14 -2.66 13.03
C ALA A 16 4.82 -3.31 13.46
N ARG A 17 3.86 -3.36 12.56
CA ARG A 17 2.60 -4.08 12.75
C ARG A 17 2.45 -5.18 11.70
N PHE A 18 1.95 -6.33 12.14
CA PHE A 18 1.55 -7.42 11.25
C PHE A 18 0.14 -7.85 11.62
N TYR A 19 -0.79 -7.70 10.69
CA TYR A 19 -2.21 -7.85 10.98
C TYR A 19 -2.98 -8.39 9.78
N ASN A 20 -4.24 -8.71 10.01
CA ASN A 20 -5.17 -9.08 8.95
C ASN A 20 -6.03 -7.86 8.58
N ASP A 21 -5.88 -7.39 7.35
CA ASP A 21 -6.75 -6.35 6.78
C ASP A 21 -7.57 -6.94 5.63
N HIS A 22 -8.89 -6.88 5.74
CA HIS A 22 -9.83 -7.40 4.74
C HIS A 22 -9.48 -8.80 4.22
N THR A 23 -9.10 -9.72 5.12
CA THR A 23 -8.69 -11.10 4.82
C THR A 23 -7.28 -11.27 4.21
N HIS A 24 -6.50 -10.20 4.09
CA HIS A 24 -5.11 -10.24 3.62
C HIS A 24 -4.13 -10.03 4.78
N PRO A 25 -2.99 -10.73 4.80
CA PRO A 25 -1.92 -10.37 5.72
C PRO A 25 -1.32 -9.03 5.29
N GLU A 26 -1.28 -8.08 6.19
CA GLU A 26 -0.70 -6.76 5.97
C GLU A 26 0.44 -6.51 6.95
N TYR A 27 1.52 -5.93 6.45
CA TYR A 27 2.64 -5.48 7.23
C TYR A 27 2.82 -3.98 7.08
N SER A 28 2.84 -3.27 8.21
CA SER A 28 3.20 -1.86 8.27
C SER A 28 4.60 -1.73 8.89
N THR A 29 5.49 -1.03 8.21
CA THR A 29 6.83 -0.77 8.73
C THR A 29 6.76 0.06 10.01
N PRO A 30 7.77 0.00 10.88
CA PRO A 30 7.93 1.00 11.93
C PRO A 30 8.22 2.37 11.30
N GLU A 31 8.16 3.42 12.12
CA GLU A 31 8.59 4.74 11.69
C GLU A 31 10.06 4.73 11.29
N CYS A 32 10.34 5.25 10.10
CA CYS A 32 11.69 5.28 9.54
C CYS A 32 12.10 6.72 9.22
N ARG A 33 13.35 7.06 9.50
CA ARG A 33 13.94 8.36 9.16
C ARG A 33 14.83 8.31 7.92
N ARG A 34 15.35 7.15 7.59
CA ARG A 34 16.26 6.96 6.46
C ARG A 34 15.63 6.04 5.44
N LEU A 35 15.89 6.30 4.17
CA LEU A 35 15.38 5.51 3.06
C LEU A 35 15.76 4.03 3.17
N LEU A 36 17.02 3.75 3.55
CA LEU A 36 17.49 2.36 3.72
C LEU A 36 16.75 1.61 4.85
N ASP A 37 16.30 2.33 5.88
CA ASP A 37 15.52 1.70 6.96
C ASP A 37 14.13 1.30 6.44
N VAL A 38 13.48 2.14 5.61
CA VAL A 38 12.20 1.80 4.96
C VAL A 38 12.36 0.55 4.13
N LEU A 39 13.38 0.50 3.28
CA LEU A 39 13.66 -0.64 2.42
C LEU A 39 13.93 -1.92 3.22
N ALA A 40 14.76 -1.82 4.27
CA ALA A 40 15.07 -2.97 5.12
C ALA A 40 13.83 -3.51 5.85
N HIS A 41 12.95 -2.61 6.32
CA HIS A 41 11.72 -3.00 7.01
C HIS A 41 10.66 -3.54 6.05
N ASP A 42 10.54 -3.02 4.84
CA ASP A 42 9.67 -3.61 3.81
C ASP A 42 10.08 -5.06 3.51
N ARG A 43 11.38 -5.29 3.29
CA ARG A 43 11.92 -6.64 3.09
C ARG A 43 11.79 -7.55 4.31
N ALA A 44 11.88 -6.99 5.51
CA ALA A 44 11.63 -7.75 6.73
C ALA A 44 10.16 -8.21 6.81
N GLY A 45 9.22 -7.38 6.41
CA GLY A 45 7.79 -7.73 6.33
C GLY A 45 7.53 -8.94 5.43
N GLU A 46 8.11 -8.98 4.25
CA GLU A 46 8.02 -10.12 3.34
C GLU A 46 8.53 -11.43 3.98
N ARG A 47 9.70 -11.35 4.64
CA ARG A 47 10.29 -12.50 5.32
C ARG A 47 9.47 -12.97 6.53
N ILE A 48 8.84 -12.04 7.26
CA ILE A 48 7.97 -12.36 8.39
C ILE A 48 6.73 -13.10 7.88
N ALA A 49 6.08 -12.58 6.84
CA ALA A 49 4.92 -13.22 6.24
C ALA A 49 5.25 -14.61 5.68
N GLN A 50 6.37 -14.75 4.97
CA GLN A 50 6.83 -16.02 4.45
C GLN A 50 7.06 -17.06 5.58
N ARG A 51 7.76 -16.68 6.64
CA ARG A 51 7.99 -17.55 7.80
C ARG A 51 6.71 -17.95 8.51
N ALA A 52 5.72 -17.06 8.56
CA ALA A 52 4.41 -17.37 9.12
C ALA A 52 3.69 -18.43 8.29
N ALA A 53 3.71 -18.31 6.96
CA ALA A 53 3.15 -19.30 6.03
C ALA A 53 3.88 -20.65 6.13
N GLU A 54 5.22 -20.67 6.17
CA GLU A 54 6.03 -21.87 6.33
C GLU A 54 5.70 -22.62 7.63
N ARG A 55 5.63 -21.90 8.76
CA ARG A 55 5.24 -22.48 10.05
C ARG A 55 3.83 -23.07 10.01
N ARG A 56 2.89 -22.39 9.36
CA ARG A 56 1.53 -22.89 9.22
C ARG A 56 1.49 -24.14 8.37
N ASN A 57 2.21 -24.17 7.26
CA ASN A 57 2.31 -25.31 6.37
C ASN A 57 2.92 -26.52 7.10
N HIS A 58 3.97 -26.32 7.86
CA HIS A 58 4.57 -27.38 8.69
C HIS A 58 3.57 -27.95 9.70
N ALA A 59 2.83 -27.06 10.41
CA ALA A 59 1.84 -27.48 11.39
C ALA A 59 0.65 -28.24 10.79
N LEU A 60 0.31 -27.99 9.52
CA LEU A 60 -0.77 -28.65 8.80
C LEU A 60 -0.32 -29.89 8.02
N GLY A 61 0.98 -30.17 7.98
CA GLY A 61 1.54 -31.35 7.29
C GLY A 61 1.59 -31.23 5.78
N GLY A 62 1.62 -29.99 5.23
CA GLY A 62 1.71 -29.80 3.78
C GLY A 62 1.56 -28.34 3.33
N PRO A 63 1.66 -28.08 2.02
CA PRO A 63 1.61 -26.74 1.44
C PRO A 63 0.17 -26.22 1.33
N HIS A 64 -0.44 -25.86 2.45
CA HIS A 64 -1.82 -25.34 2.50
C HIS A 64 -1.92 -23.81 2.36
N VAL A 65 -0.83 -23.08 2.60
CA VAL A 65 -0.78 -21.63 2.53
C VAL A 65 0.27 -21.20 1.52
N GLN A 66 -0.14 -20.41 0.53
CA GLN A 66 0.74 -19.73 -0.41
C GLN A 66 0.52 -18.24 -0.31
N LEU A 67 1.59 -17.45 -0.32
CA LEU A 67 1.53 -16.01 -0.31
C LEU A 67 1.90 -15.45 -1.68
N TYR A 68 1.11 -14.50 -2.12
CA TYR A 68 1.33 -13.74 -3.33
C TYR A 68 1.47 -12.27 -2.97
N LYS A 69 2.41 -11.57 -3.60
CA LYS A 69 2.55 -10.12 -3.55
C LYS A 69 2.37 -9.59 -4.95
N ASN A 70 1.20 -9.02 -5.23
CA ASN A 70 0.83 -8.49 -6.53
C ASN A 70 0.05 -7.19 -6.37
N ASN A 71 0.04 -6.35 -7.38
CA ASN A 71 -0.67 -5.07 -7.37
C ASN A 71 -2.13 -5.22 -7.80
N THR A 72 -2.41 -6.15 -8.71
CA THR A 72 -3.75 -6.45 -9.23
C THR A 72 -3.90 -7.94 -9.50
N ASP A 73 -5.12 -8.40 -9.67
CA ASP A 73 -5.44 -9.81 -9.95
C ASP A 73 -6.08 -10.06 -11.32
N PHE A 74 -6.22 -9.03 -12.13
CA PHE A 74 -6.93 -9.05 -13.44
C PHE A 74 -8.42 -9.40 -13.34
N HIS A 75 -8.98 -9.35 -12.12
CA HIS A 75 -10.41 -9.54 -11.84
C HIS A 75 -11.07 -8.28 -11.26
N GLY A 76 -10.40 -7.14 -11.38
CA GLY A 76 -10.89 -5.85 -10.89
C GLY A 76 -10.53 -5.53 -9.44
N HIS A 77 -9.62 -6.29 -8.82
CA HIS A 77 -9.14 -6.00 -7.47
C HIS A 77 -7.72 -5.41 -7.52
N SER A 78 -7.49 -4.44 -6.65
CA SER A 78 -6.18 -3.82 -6.45
C SER A 78 -5.75 -3.96 -5.00
N TYR A 79 -4.50 -4.38 -4.81
CA TYR A 79 -3.87 -4.55 -3.50
C TYR A 79 -3.08 -3.31 -3.12
N GLY A 80 -3.18 -2.89 -1.86
CA GLY A 80 -2.63 -1.62 -1.40
C GLY A 80 -1.11 -1.61 -1.28
N CYS A 81 -0.54 -0.47 -1.62
CA CYS A 81 0.79 -0.06 -1.24
C CYS A 81 0.70 1.38 -0.75
N HIS A 82 0.74 1.58 0.57
CA HIS A 82 0.46 2.86 1.19
C HIS A 82 1.73 3.49 1.75
N ASP A 83 1.98 4.74 1.39
CA ASP A 83 3.03 5.57 1.97
C ASP A 83 2.42 6.54 2.98
N ASN A 84 3.03 6.66 4.15
CA ASN A 84 2.61 7.61 5.17
C ASN A 84 3.79 8.49 5.59
N TYR A 85 3.60 9.80 5.49
CA TYR A 85 4.62 10.78 5.86
C TYR A 85 4.08 11.72 6.93
N LEU A 86 4.90 11.99 7.94
CA LEU A 86 4.61 13.01 8.94
C LEU A 86 5.06 14.37 8.42
N VAL A 87 4.11 15.28 8.22
CA VAL A 87 4.36 16.60 7.63
C VAL A 87 3.91 17.70 8.59
N SER A 88 4.72 18.77 8.73
CA SER A 88 4.35 19.92 9.55
C SER A 88 3.10 20.62 9.02
N ARG A 89 2.20 21.02 9.92
CA ARG A 89 1.03 21.85 9.58
C ARG A 89 1.39 23.30 9.21
N SER A 90 2.63 23.72 9.44
CA SER A 90 3.12 25.00 8.93
C SER A 90 3.13 25.07 7.39
N ILE A 91 3.13 23.91 6.72
CA ILE A 91 2.99 23.82 5.27
C ILE A 91 1.50 23.78 4.92
N PRO A 92 0.96 24.77 4.20
CA PRO A 92 -0.44 24.76 3.79
C PRO A 92 -0.78 23.50 2.95
N PHE A 93 -1.94 22.90 3.19
CA PHE A 93 -2.35 21.69 2.46
C PHE A 93 -2.47 21.95 0.95
N SER A 94 -2.95 23.14 0.57
CA SER A 94 -3.01 23.56 -0.84
C SER A 94 -1.65 23.59 -1.53
N SER A 95 -0.60 23.97 -0.80
CA SER A 95 0.77 23.94 -1.33
C SER A 95 1.29 22.51 -1.51
N LEU A 96 0.94 21.60 -0.58
CA LEU A 96 1.24 20.18 -0.71
C LEU A 96 0.54 19.57 -1.93
N THR A 97 -0.75 19.82 -2.11
CA THR A 97 -1.52 19.29 -3.23
C THR A 97 -0.99 19.81 -4.57
N ALA A 98 -0.78 21.12 -4.67
CA ALA A 98 -0.27 21.74 -5.91
C ALA A 98 1.11 21.20 -6.33
N GLY A 99 1.98 20.91 -5.36
CA GLY A 99 3.32 20.37 -5.64
C GLY A 99 3.34 18.86 -5.86
N LEU A 100 2.50 18.12 -5.10
CA LEU A 100 2.56 16.66 -5.11
C LEU A 100 1.77 16.01 -6.23
N LEU A 101 0.62 16.55 -6.63
CA LEU A 101 -0.20 15.92 -7.67
C LEU A 101 0.57 15.72 -8.98
N PRO A 102 1.26 16.72 -9.55
CA PRO A 102 2.05 16.52 -10.76
C PRO A 102 3.17 15.49 -10.57
N PHE A 103 3.83 15.51 -9.42
CA PHE A 103 4.88 14.55 -9.09
C PHE A 103 4.34 13.13 -8.98
N LEU A 104 3.24 12.91 -8.26
CA LEU A 104 2.66 11.59 -8.04
C LEU A 104 2.19 10.94 -9.35
N VAL A 105 1.66 11.72 -10.28
CA VAL A 105 1.29 11.24 -11.61
C VAL A 105 2.53 10.90 -12.45
N SER A 106 3.51 11.80 -12.49
CA SER A 106 4.70 11.62 -13.33
C SER A 106 5.71 10.61 -12.79
N ARG A 107 5.76 10.37 -11.48
CA ARG A 107 6.70 9.39 -10.88
C ARG A 107 6.52 7.97 -11.41
N GLN A 108 5.35 7.65 -11.96
CA GLN A 108 5.07 6.33 -12.55
C GLN A 108 5.98 6.00 -13.74
N ILE A 109 6.57 7.02 -14.38
CA ILE A 109 7.57 6.82 -15.44
C ILE A 109 8.81 6.08 -14.91
N ILE A 110 9.16 6.29 -13.63
CA ILE A 110 10.33 5.71 -12.99
C ILE A 110 9.93 4.56 -12.05
N ALA A 111 8.87 4.74 -11.28
CA ALA A 111 8.48 3.86 -10.18
C ALA A 111 7.27 2.96 -10.49
N GLY A 112 6.71 3.03 -11.69
CA GLY A 112 5.63 2.14 -12.10
C GLY A 112 6.14 0.72 -12.36
N ALA A 113 5.36 -0.28 -11.91
CA ALA A 113 5.74 -1.69 -12.05
C ALA A 113 5.45 -2.29 -13.45
N GLY A 114 4.75 -1.54 -14.28
CA GLY A 114 4.39 -1.96 -15.64
C GLY A 114 3.30 -3.02 -15.70
N LYS A 115 2.39 -2.90 -16.66
CA LYS A 115 1.32 -3.86 -16.90
C LYS A 115 0.97 -3.94 -18.38
N VAL A 116 0.62 -5.12 -18.86
CA VAL A 116 0.00 -5.31 -20.18
C VAL A 116 -1.49 -5.56 -19.98
N GLY A 117 -2.33 -4.67 -20.54
CA GLY A 117 -3.78 -4.69 -20.39
C GLY A 117 -4.29 -3.58 -19.46
N VAL A 118 -5.56 -3.26 -19.59
CA VAL A 118 -6.30 -2.28 -18.78
C VAL A 118 -7.37 -3.03 -17.98
N GLU A 119 -7.50 -2.70 -16.70
CA GLU A 119 -8.53 -3.20 -15.81
C GLU A 119 -9.45 -2.03 -15.45
N GLY A 120 -10.59 -1.90 -16.08
CA GLY A 120 -11.59 -0.89 -15.74
C GLY A 120 -12.78 -1.51 -15.01
N GLN A 121 -13.40 -0.76 -14.10
CA GLN A 121 -14.62 -1.22 -13.40
C GLN A 121 -15.79 -1.42 -14.36
N GLU A 122 -15.87 -0.61 -15.41
CA GLU A 122 -16.97 -0.65 -16.39
C GLU A 122 -16.64 -1.43 -17.67
N SER A 123 -15.37 -1.46 -18.08
CA SER A 123 -14.95 -2.04 -19.37
C SER A 123 -14.40 -3.47 -19.26
N GLY A 124 -14.17 -3.97 -18.04
CA GLY A 124 -13.46 -5.22 -17.85
C GLY A 124 -11.99 -5.14 -18.30
N PHE A 125 -11.36 -6.29 -18.47
CA PHE A 125 -9.98 -6.36 -18.93
C PHE A 125 -9.87 -6.12 -20.44
N VAL A 126 -9.07 -5.13 -20.85
CA VAL A 126 -8.73 -4.84 -22.25
C VAL A 126 -7.28 -5.23 -22.50
N PRO A 127 -7.01 -6.27 -23.32
CA PRO A 127 -5.65 -6.74 -23.58
C PRO A 127 -4.88 -5.80 -24.53
N GLY A 128 -3.57 -5.96 -24.54
CA GLY A 128 -2.70 -5.43 -25.62
C GLY A 128 -2.18 -4.00 -25.42
N GLN A 129 -2.62 -3.28 -24.40
CA GLN A 129 -2.06 -1.96 -24.07
C GLN A 129 -1.04 -2.07 -22.96
N TYR A 130 0.13 -1.46 -23.14
CA TYR A 130 1.13 -1.34 -22.08
C TYR A 130 0.83 -0.12 -21.22
N GLN A 131 0.89 -0.30 -19.91
CA GLN A 131 0.74 0.76 -18.92
C GLN A 131 2.00 0.85 -18.04
N LEU A 132 2.37 2.06 -17.65
CA LEU A 132 3.50 2.31 -16.76
C LEU A 132 3.24 1.84 -15.33
N SER A 133 2.00 1.99 -14.87
CA SER A 133 1.59 1.60 -13.51
C SER A 133 0.57 0.46 -13.57
N GLN A 134 0.69 -0.49 -12.65
CA GLN A 134 -0.28 -1.57 -12.52
C GLN A 134 -1.58 -1.12 -11.85
N ARG A 135 -1.52 -0.07 -11.01
CA ARG A 135 -2.65 0.38 -10.19
C ARG A 135 -3.30 1.69 -10.65
N ALA A 136 -2.76 2.34 -11.70
CA ALA A 136 -3.29 3.62 -12.18
C ALA A 136 -4.78 3.55 -12.58
N ASP A 137 -5.24 2.44 -13.15
CA ASP A 137 -6.63 2.23 -13.57
C ASP A 137 -7.66 2.36 -12.42
N PHE A 138 -7.20 2.22 -11.19
CA PHE A 138 -8.03 2.24 -9.99
C PHE A 138 -8.10 3.60 -9.31
N MET A 139 -7.40 4.61 -9.84
CA MET A 139 -7.43 5.98 -9.31
C MET A 139 -8.52 6.78 -10.03
N GLU A 140 -9.49 7.27 -9.28
CA GLU A 140 -10.73 7.84 -9.81
C GLU A 140 -10.83 9.35 -9.61
N THR A 141 -10.07 9.91 -8.66
CA THR A 141 -10.14 11.33 -8.31
C THR A 141 -8.80 11.88 -7.81
N ASP A 142 -8.65 13.19 -7.83
CA ASP A 142 -7.43 13.85 -7.34
C ASP A 142 -7.33 13.77 -5.81
N LEU A 143 -8.43 14.00 -5.10
CA LEU A 143 -8.49 14.10 -3.64
C LEU A 143 -9.72 13.39 -3.08
N SER A 144 -9.53 12.52 -2.08
CA SER A 144 -10.62 11.88 -1.32
C SER A 144 -10.09 11.35 0.01
N VAL A 145 -10.99 11.04 0.95
CA VAL A 145 -10.70 10.30 2.19
C VAL A 145 -10.82 8.79 2.02
N ASP A 146 -11.41 8.35 0.91
CA ASP A 146 -11.71 6.96 0.65
C ASP A 146 -10.47 6.18 0.23
N THR A 147 -10.49 4.88 0.46
CA THR A 147 -9.42 3.96 0.04
C THR A 147 -9.92 2.81 -0.82
N MET A 148 -11.22 2.54 -0.81
CA MET A 148 -11.84 1.45 -1.57
C MET A 148 -12.68 1.94 -2.75
N HIS A 149 -13.33 3.09 -2.63
CA HIS A 149 -14.12 3.75 -3.67
C HIS A 149 -13.63 5.17 -3.83
N ASN A 150 -13.83 5.80 -4.99
CA ASN A 150 -13.32 7.14 -5.28
C ASN A 150 -11.86 7.29 -4.89
N ARG A 151 -11.05 6.30 -5.25
CA ARG A 151 -9.64 6.22 -4.86
C ARG A 151 -8.87 7.43 -5.36
N PRO A 152 -8.25 8.20 -4.47
CA PRO A 152 -7.59 9.43 -4.86
C PRO A 152 -6.12 9.23 -5.22
N ILE A 153 -5.59 10.15 -6.00
CA ILE A 153 -4.15 10.31 -6.17
C ILE A 153 -3.52 10.71 -4.83
N LEU A 154 -4.15 11.62 -4.08
CA LEU A 154 -3.74 12.03 -2.74
C LEU A 154 -4.88 11.86 -1.75
N ASN A 155 -4.69 10.99 -0.77
CA ASN A 155 -5.70 10.73 0.25
C ASN A 155 -5.66 11.82 1.33
N THR A 156 -6.83 12.34 1.69
CA THR A 156 -6.98 13.45 2.64
C THR A 156 -7.23 13.01 4.08
N ARG A 157 -7.18 11.71 4.37
CA ARG A 157 -7.32 11.20 5.74
C ARG A 157 -6.14 11.65 6.60
N ASP A 158 -6.42 12.48 7.56
CA ASP A 158 -5.45 13.14 8.43
C ASP A 158 -5.49 12.56 9.85
N GLU A 159 -4.74 11.48 10.07
CA GLU A 159 -4.61 10.79 11.36
C GLU A 159 -3.12 10.60 11.65
N PRO A 160 -2.42 11.62 12.19
CA PRO A 160 -0.94 11.65 12.17
C PRO A 160 -0.25 10.72 13.16
N HIS A 161 -0.95 10.04 14.08
CA HIS A 161 -0.34 9.26 15.17
C HIS A 161 0.75 10.03 15.95
N ALA A 162 0.63 11.35 16.00
CA ALA A 162 1.54 12.30 16.60
C ALA A 162 0.75 13.50 17.13
N ASP A 163 1.44 14.57 17.58
CA ASP A 163 0.80 15.83 17.96
C ASP A 163 0.05 16.43 16.77
N ARG A 164 -1.27 16.26 16.77
CA ARG A 164 -2.16 16.66 15.67
C ARG A 164 -2.28 18.17 15.48
N GLU A 165 -1.86 18.96 16.45
CA GLU A 165 -1.81 20.41 16.31
C GLU A 165 -0.60 20.87 15.49
N LYS A 166 0.46 20.08 15.50
CA LYS A 166 1.74 20.37 14.82
C LYS A 166 1.91 19.63 13.49
N TYR A 167 1.36 18.43 13.40
CA TYR A 167 1.62 17.52 12.30
C TYR A 167 0.34 17.01 11.64
N ARG A 168 0.46 16.71 10.36
CA ARG A 168 -0.53 15.95 9.58
C ARG A 168 0.09 14.68 9.03
N ARG A 169 -0.72 13.69 8.77
CA ARG A 169 -0.36 12.55 7.96
C ARG A 169 -0.58 12.89 6.49
N LEU A 170 0.48 12.83 5.70
CA LEU A 170 0.34 12.73 4.26
C LEU A 170 0.19 11.25 3.93
N HIS A 171 -1.00 10.87 3.49
CA HIS A 171 -1.35 9.48 3.17
C HIS A 171 -1.45 9.32 1.66
N LEU A 172 -0.53 8.55 1.09
CA LEU A 172 -0.50 8.24 -0.34
C LEU A 172 -0.92 6.80 -0.54
N ILE A 173 -1.91 6.60 -1.41
CA ILE A 173 -2.39 5.27 -1.79
C ILE A 173 -2.11 4.95 -3.25
N ILE A 174 -1.70 5.96 -4.01
CA ILE A 174 -1.23 5.79 -5.39
C ILE A 174 0.19 5.25 -5.39
N GLY A 175 0.46 4.33 -6.27
CA GLY A 175 1.75 3.73 -6.49
C GLY A 175 1.66 2.23 -6.51
N ASP A 176 2.65 1.63 -7.14
CA ASP A 176 2.76 0.18 -7.24
C ASP A 176 3.71 -0.34 -6.16
N ALA A 177 3.43 -1.53 -5.63
CA ALA A 177 4.41 -2.28 -4.89
C ALA A 177 5.43 -2.87 -5.88
N ASN A 178 6.68 -2.45 -5.77
CA ASN A 178 7.76 -2.96 -6.60
C ASN A 178 8.39 -4.21 -5.98
N MET A 179 8.83 -5.13 -6.85
CA MET A 179 9.44 -6.39 -6.42
C MET A 179 10.96 -6.30 -6.29
N CYS A 180 11.55 -5.19 -6.68
CA CYS A 180 13.00 -4.93 -6.59
C CYS A 180 13.29 -3.70 -5.72
N GLU A 181 14.52 -3.59 -5.28
CA GLU A 181 14.99 -2.56 -4.34
C GLU A 181 15.42 -1.25 -5.05
N TYR A 182 15.31 -1.16 -6.36
CA TYR A 182 15.75 -0.01 -7.17
C TYR A 182 14.61 0.87 -7.59
#